data_7b4e8da3d5c4e35eb712641680588624
#
_entry.id   7b4e8da3d5c4e35eb712641680588624
#
_cell.length_a   1.000
_cell.length_b   1.000
_cell.length_c   1.000
_cell.angle_alpha   90.00
_cell.angle_beta   90.00
_cell.angle_gamma   90.00
#
_symmetry.space_group_name_H-M   'P 1'
#
loop_
_entity.id
_entity.type
_entity.pdbx_description
1 polymer ?
#
loop_
_entity_poly.entity_id
_entity_poly.type
_entity_poly.pdbx_seq_one_letter_code
_entity_poly.pdbx_strand_id
1 'polypeptide(L)'
;MQSFQQDCVDLAFQKFRRGQIGRRGLLTALSALGVAPLAGGEARAQGARQLVMVNWGGIANQGFGRFYGEPFMAANQGWTVVQDSTGPSAGRIRSMVESGRTTWDLCDSSASSSNLLGRQNLVTKIDYNIVKKEDTLPVGFALEYGAAPYSFSSVLCYDSAKFPQGGPTSWADFYDLRKFPGTRLMRRDALATLDAAQMALGKDPANLYPLDIRACLAKVREIRRNTVFWTSGSESEQFIRTGEAVMGQIWHTRAKVLEQESNGRFKHVWNQGILQPGIFVSPRGN
;
A
#
# COMPACT_ATOMS: atom_id res chain seq x y z
N MET A 1 4.55 24.77 19.24
CA MET A 1 5.71 25.63 18.97
C MET A 1 6.88 24.71 18.63
N GLN A 2 7.34 24.75 17.38
CA GLN A 2 8.61 24.09 17.02
C GLN A 2 9.72 24.77 17.83
N SER A 3 10.68 23.99 18.30
CA SER A 3 11.79 24.58 19.07
C SER A 3 12.72 25.33 18.12
N PHE A 4 13.32 26.45 18.58
CA PHE A 4 14.34 27.21 17.85
C PHE A 4 15.43 26.30 17.24
N GLN A 5 15.77 25.24 17.94
CA GLN A 5 16.72 24.22 17.47
C GLN A 5 16.21 23.49 16.21
N GLN A 6 14.93 23.15 16.16
CA GLN A 6 14.32 22.49 14.99
C GLN A 6 14.34 23.41 13.77
N ASP A 7 14.01 24.69 13.95
CA ASP A 7 14.04 25.68 12.86
C ASP A 7 15.46 25.87 12.30
N CYS A 8 16.48 25.85 13.15
CA CYS A 8 17.88 25.93 12.74
C CYS A 8 18.35 24.68 11.98
N VAL A 9 17.88 23.50 12.37
CA VAL A 9 18.14 22.24 11.67
C VAL A 9 17.51 22.28 10.27
N ASP A 10 16.25 22.67 10.17
CA ASP A 10 15.53 22.78 8.90
C ASP A 10 16.18 23.80 7.94
N LEU A 11 16.66 24.93 8.48
CA LEU A 11 17.39 25.93 7.71
C LEU A 11 18.73 25.38 7.17
N ALA A 12 19.46 24.59 7.96
CA ALA A 12 20.69 23.97 7.53
C ALA A 12 20.44 22.97 6.37
N PHE A 13 19.39 22.17 6.46
CA PHE A 13 18.98 21.28 5.37
C PHE A 13 18.51 22.03 4.12
N GLN A 14 17.78 23.14 4.26
CA GLN A 14 17.38 23.97 3.12
C GLN A 14 18.60 24.54 2.37
N LYS A 15 19.59 25.08 3.12
CA LYS A 15 20.84 25.60 2.53
C LYS A 15 21.62 24.50 1.79
N PHE A 16 21.66 23.29 2.35
CA PHE A 16 22.29 22.16 1.71
C PHE A 16 21.57 21.74 0.40
N ARG A 17 20.23 21.63 0.41
CA ARG A 17 19.42 21.32 -0.77
C ARG A 17 19.56 22.36 -1.89
N ARG A 18 19.78 23.64 -1.54
CA ARG A 18 20.02 24.73 -2.47
C ARG A 18 21.48 24.83 -2.94
N GLY A 19 22.35 23.90 -2.54
CA GLY A 19 23.78 23.92 -2.90
C GLY A 19 24.58 25.05 -2.23
N GLN A 20 24.03 25.77 -1.26
CA GLN A 20 24.67 26.89 -0.58
C GLN A 20 25.71 26.46 0.45
N ILE A 21 25.59 25.24 0.97
CA ILE A 21 26.58 24.60 1.84
C ILE A 21 26.85 23.18 1.37
N GLY A 22 28.08 22.74 1.42
CA GLY A 22 28.47 21.36 1.13
C GLY A 22 28.20 20.40 2.31
N ARG A 23 28.44 19.09 2.11
CA ARG A 23 28.28 18.06 3.14
C ARG A 23 29.02 18.39 4.45
N ARG A 24 30.28 18.91 4.37
CA ARG A 24 31.04 19.34 5.55
C ARG A 24 30.33 20.47 6.30
N GLY A 25 29.85 21.50 5.59
CA GLY A 25 29.13 22.62 6.19
C GLY A 25 27.84 22.20 6.86
N LEU A 26 27.07 21.26 6.27
CA LEU A 26 25.89 20.70 6.90
C LEU A 26 26.22 19.96 8.20
N LEU A 27 27.24 19.08 8.19
CA LEU A 27 27.67 18.33 9.38
C LEU A 27 28.17 19.26 10.50
N THR A 28 28.91 20.31 10.16
CA THR A 28 29.35 21.33 11.13
C THR A 28 28.16 22.08 11.74
N ALA A 29 27.18 22.48 10.94
CA ALA A 29 25.96 23.16 11.41
C ALA A 29 25.14 22.25 12.35
N LEU A 30 24.95 20.98 12.01
CA LEU A 30 24.25 20.03 12.86
C LEU A 30 24.99 19.76 14.18
N SER A 31 26.30 19.63 14.15
CA SER A 31 27.14 19.48 15.37
C SER A 31 27.06 20.68 16.30
N ALA A 32 27.07 21.92 15.74
CA ALA A 32 26.91 23.15 16.50
C ALA A 32 25.53 23.30 17.16
N LEU A 33 24.52 22.65 16.63
CA LEU A 33 23.16 22.60 17.17
C LEU A 33 22.93 21.46 18.18
N GLY A 34 24.01 20.74 18.58
CA GLY A 34 23.90 19.60 19.49
C GLY A 34 23.23 18.37 18.87
N VAL A 35 22.96 18.42 17.59
CA VAL A 35 22.58 17.24 16.79
C VAL A 35 23.90 16.57 16.43
N ALA A 36 24.42 15.74 17.34
CA ALA A 36 25.68 15.04 17.08
C ALA A 36 25.52 14.21 15.80
N PRO A 37 26.29 14.46 14.73
CA PRO A 37 26.49 13.43 13.76
C PRO A 37 27.16 12.30 14.56
N LEU A 38 26.62 11.12 14.55
CA LEU A 38 27.33 9.91 14.94
C LEU A 38 28.49 9.72 13.96
N ALA A 39 29.52 10.57 14.11
CA ALA A 39 30.81 10.47 13.42
C ALA A 39 31.65 9.56 14.28
N GLY A 40 31.56 8.31 13.98
CA GLY A 40 32.31 7.18 14.27
C GLY A 40 33.63 7.32 14.97
N GLY A 41 33.72 6.77 16.15
CA GLY A 41 34.80 5.86 16.44
C GLY A 41 34.54 4.59 15.63
N GLU A 42 35.58 3.98 15.05
CA GLU A 42 35.56 2.61 14.56
C GLU A 42 35.40 1.63 15.75
N ALA A 43 34.27 1.68 16.44
CA ALA A 43 33.70 0.46 16.93
C ALA A 43 33.16 -0.22 15.67
N ARG A 44 33.82 -1.22 15.14
CA ARG A 44 33.19 -2.32 14.45
C ARG A 44 32.19 -2.91 15.44
N ALA A 45 31.07 -2.21 15.64
CA ALA A 45 29.85 -2.86 15.99
C ALA A 45 29.68 -3.92 14.89
N GLN A 46 29.70 -5.18 15.22
CA GLN A 46 29.21 -6.27 14.37
C GLN A 46 27.91 -5.73 13.83
N GLY A 47 27.92 -5.28 12.54
CA GLY A 47 26.86 -4.43 12.01
C GLY A 47 25.53 -5.12 12.21
N ALA A 48 24.61 -4.48 12.91
CA ALA A 48 23.26 -4.98 13.06
C ALA A 48 22.76 -5.28 11.64
N ARG A 49 22.48 -6.54 11.37
CA ARG A 49 21.95 -6.97 10.08
C ARG A 49 20.62 -6.25 9.89
N GLN A 50 20.45 -5.58 8.76
CA GLN A 50 19.26 -4.82 8.48
C GLN A 50 18.43 -5.55 7.43
N LEU A 51 17.12 -5.62 7.65
CA LEU A 51 16.13 -6.09 6.69
C LEU A 51 15.18 -4.94 6.37
N VAL A 52 15.09 -4.55 5.11
CA VAL A 52 14.21 -3.47 4.63
C VAL A 52 12.91 -4.06 4.11
N MET A 53 11.81 -3.76 4.82
CA MET A 53 10.46 -4.19 4.47
C MET A 53 9.68 -3.03 3.86
N VAL A 54 9.27 -3.16 2.60
CA VAL A 54 8.57 -2.12 1.86
C VAL A 54 7.07 -2.35 1.88
N ASN A 55 6.30 -1.30 2.18
CA ASN A 55 4.85 -1.35 2.29
C ASN A 55 4.15 -0.07 1.83
N TRP A 56 2.83 -0.05 1.92
CA TRP A 56 1.96 1.04 1.47
C TRP A 56 1.76 2.18 2.47
N GLY A 57 2.51 2.19 3.59
CA GLY A 57 2.43 3.23 4.62
C GLY A 57 1.15 3.19 5.47
N GLY A 58 1.01 4.17 6.37
CA GLY A 58 -0.14 4.29 7.26
C GLY A 58 -0.31 3.05 8.15
N ILE A 59 -1.52 2.52 8.22
CA ILE A 59 -1.84 1.34 9.05
C ILE A 59 -1.05 0.08 8.65
N ALA A 60 -0.66 -0.06 7.36
CA ALA A 60 0.17 -1.17 6.91
C ALA A 60 1.56 -1.13 7.55
N ASN A 61 2.14 0.07 7.69
CA ASN A 61 3.43 0.27 8.35
C ASN A 61 3.39 -0.20 9.82
N GLN A 62 2.34 0.19 10.55
CA GLN A 62 2.13 -0.23 11.94
C GLN A 62 1.90 -1.74 12.05
N GLY A 63 1.02 -2.28 11.20
CA GLY A 63 0.69 -3.70 11.21
C GLY A 63 1.89 -4.58 10.88
N PHE A 64 2.65 -4.25 9.84
CA PHE A 64 3.84 -5.02 9.44
C PHE A 64 4.96 -4.91 10.48
N GLY A 65 5.16 -3.73 11.07
CA GLY A 65 6.09 -3.57 12.18
C GLY A 65 5.74 -4.50 13.34
N ARG A 66 4.49 -4.42 13.82
CA ARG A 66 4.03 -5.16 14.99
C ARG A 66 3.94 -6.67 14.77
N PHE A 67 3.43 -7.10 13.62
CA PHE A 67 3.09 -8.52 13.41
C PHE A 67 4.17 -9.32 12.69
N TYR A 68 5.11 -8.66 12.00
CA TYR A 68 6.23 -9.32 11.30
C TYR A 68 7.58 -8.82 11.81
N GLY A 69 7.81 -7.51 11.87
CA GLY A 69 9.10 -6.94 12.24
C GLY A 69 9.51 -7.22 13.68
N GLU A 70 8.64 -6.90 14.64
CA GLU A 70 8.93 -7.11 16.06
C GLU A 70 9.14 -8.59 16.42
N PRO A 71 8.26 -9.54 16.00
CA PRO A 71 8.50 -10.96 16.25
C PRO A 71 9.78 -11.49 15.60
N PHE A 72 10.08 -11.03 14.38
CA PHE A 72 11.31 -11.42 13.69
C PHE A 72 12.55 -10.94 14.46
N MET A 73 12.60 -9.69 14.88
CA MET A 73 13.72 -9.14 15.67
C MET A 73 13.85 -9.81 17.03
N ALA A 74 12.74 -10.15 17.68
CA ALA A 74 12.75 -10.88 18.94
C ALA A 74 13.35 -12.30 18.81
N ALA A 75 13.07 -12.97 17.70
CA ALA A 75 13.58 -14.31 17.41
C ALA A 75 15.00 -14.31 16.84
N ASN A 76 15.47 -13.19 16.27
CA ASN A 76 16.74 -13.07 15.57
C ASN A 76 17.57 -11.91 16.12
N GLN A 77 18.27 -12.15 17.22
CA GLN A 77 19.12 -11.13 17.85
C GLN A 77 20.17 -10.58 16.87
N GLY A 78 20.38 -9.27 16.89
CA GLY A 78 21.31 -8.58 16.00
C GLY A 78 20.73 -8.22 14.63
N TRP A 79 19.44 -8.49 14.38
CA TRP A 79 18.71 -7.98 13.21
C TRP A 79 17.87 -6.77 13.57
N THR A 80 17.74 -5.85 12.62
CA THR A 80 16.83 -4.70 12.67
C THR A 80 15.94 -4.72 11.43
N VAL A 81 14.62 -4.63 11.61
CA VAL A 81 13.65 -4.47 10.50
C VAL A 81 13.33 -3.01 10.33
N VAL A 82 13.64 -2.48 9.15
CA VAL A 82 13.34 -1.10 8.76
C VAL A 82 12.13 -1.10 7.81
N GLN A 83 11.15 -0.27 8.12
CA GLN A 83 9.97 -0.08 7.29
C GLN A 83 10.22 1.01 6.24
N ASP A 84 10.16 0.69 4.95
CA ASP A 84 10.13 1.68 3.86
C ASP A 84 8.67 1.84 3.39
N SER A 85 8.08 2.99 3.69
CA SER A 85 6.70 3.33 3.31
C SER A 85 6.61 4.21 2.06
N THR A 86 7.66 4.27 1.25
CA THR A 86 7.64 5.00 -0.03
C THR A 86 6.71 4.37 -1.08
N GLY A 87 6.22 3.18 -0.79
CA GLY A 87 5.28 2.41 -1.60
C GLY A 87 5.96 1.41 -2.54
N PRO A 88 5.42 0.19 -2.62
CA PRO A 88 5.88 -0.83 -3.55
C PRO A 88 5.76 -0.37 -5.00
N SER A 89 6.79 -0.64 -5.80
CA SER A 89 6.81 -0.27 -7.22
C SER A 89 7.62 -1.26 -8.05
N ALA A 90 6.96 -1.88 -9.03
CA ALA A 90 7.62 -2.78 -9.98
C ALA A 90 8.74 -2.06 -10.78
N GLY A 91 8.52 -0.79 -11.14
CA GLY A 91 9.54 0.02 -11.83
C GLY A 91 10.76 0.29 -10.96
N ARG A 92 10.56 0.53 -9.66
CA ARG A 92 11.67 0.75 -8.72
C ARG A 92 12.44 -0.54 -8.46
N ILE A 93 11.76 -1.68 -8.29
CA ILE A 93 12.42 -3.00 -8.20
C ILE A 93 13.30 -3.22 -9.43
N ARG A 94 12.76 -3.01 -10.64
CA ARG A 94 13.53 -3.14 -11.88
C ARG A 94 14.77 -2.26 -11.87
N SER A 95 14.63 -0.97 -11.58
CA SER A 95 15.75 -0.02 -11.57
C SER A 95 16.85 -0.42 -10.59
N MET A 96 16.49 -0.89 -9.38
CA MET A 96 17.46 -1.35 -8.38
C MET A 96 18.20 -2.61 -8.84
N VAL A 97 17.48 -3.61 -9.33
CA VAL A 97 18.07 -4.88 -9.77
C VAL A 97 18.97 -4.67 -10.99
N GLU A 98 18.52 -3.92 -12.01
CA GLU A 98 19.29 -3.64 -13.23
C GLU A 98 20.54 -2.79 -12.94
N SER A 99 20.50 -1.91 -11.95
CA SER A 99 21.67 -1.13 -11.52
C SER A 99 22.60 -1.86 -10.57
N GLY A 100 22.25 -3.06 -10.11
CA GLY A 100 23.03 -3.83 -9.10
C GLY A 100 23.05 -3.15 -7.72
N ARG A 101 22.08 -2.30 -7.41
CA ARG A 101 21.98 -1.56 -6.13
C ARG A 101 20.64 -1.82 -5.46
N THR A 102 20.33 -3.07 -5.22
CA THR A 102 19.13 -3.48 -4.51
C THR A 102 19.23 -3.13 -3.03
N THR A 103 18.27 -2.38 -2.52
CA THR A 103 18.20 -1.92 -1.12
C THR A 103 16.97 -2.40 -0.39
N TRP A 104 16.10 -3.14 -1.08
CA TRP A 104 14.87 -3.71 -0.54
C TRP A 104 14.99 -5.22 -0.40
N ASP A 105 14.75 -5.76 0.79
CA ASP A 105 14.79 -7.20 1.06
C ASP A 105 13.45 -7.87 0.84
N LEU A 106 12.39 -7.24 1.35
CA LEU A 106 11.03 -7.75 1.29
C LEU A 106 10.10 -6.63 0.85
N CYS A 107 9.34 -6.86 -0.21
CA CYS A 107 8.48 -5.84 -0.79
C CYS A 107 7.05 -6.36 -0.94
N ASP A 108 6.09 -5.59 -0.41
CA ASP A 108 4.67 -5.85 -0.66
C ASP A 108 4.34 -5.72 -2.15
N SER A 109 3.48 -6.57 -2.65
CA SER A 109 3.18 -6.69 -4.08
C SER A 109 1.77 -7.27 -4.31
N SER A 110 1.44 -7.55 -5.55
CA SER A 110 0.25 -8.31 -5.94
C SER A 110 0.63 -9.60 -6.64
N ALA A 111 -0.29 -10.56 -6.73
CA ALA A 111 -0.07 -11.83 -7.42
C ALA A 111 0.33 -11.62 -8.90
N SER A 112 -0.32 -10.67 -9.58
CA SER A 112 0.01 -10.35 -10.97
C SER A 112 1.41 -9.73 -11.12
N SER A 113 1.76 -8.78 -10.25
CA SER A 113 3.09 -8.15 -10.25
C SER A 113 4.19 -9.13 -9.88
N SER A 114 3.97 -9.99 -8.89
CA SER A 114 4.90 -11.06 -8.50
C SER A 114 5.27 -11.95 -9.70
N ASN A 115 4.26 -12.46 -10.41
CA ASN A 115 4.47 -13.29 -11.59
C ASN A 115 5.18 -12.53 -12.74
N LEU A 116 4.81 -11.27 -12.96
CA LEU A 116 5.45 -10.45 -13.99
C LEU A 116 6.93 -10.19 -13.68
N LEU A 117 7.23 -9.78 -12.45
CA LEU A 117 8.61 -9.54 -11.98
C LEU A 117 9.44 -10.82 -12.00
N GLY A 118 8.84 -11.95 -11.61
CA GLY A 118 9.50 -13.27 -11.65
C GLY A 118 9.89 -13.69 -13.07
N ARG A 119 8.97 -13.56 -14.04
CA ARG A 119 9.26 -13.85 -15.46
C ARG A 119 10.36 -12.96 -16.05
N GLN A 120 10.53 -11.75 -15.50
CA GLN A 120 11.59 -10.80 -15.86
C GLN A 120 12.88 -11.01 -15.07
N ASN A 121 12.94 -12.04 -14.22
CA ASN A 121 14.09 -12.35 -13.37
C ASN A 121 14.48 -11.23 -12.39
N LEU A 122 13.50 -10.43 -11.93
CA LEU A 122 13.70 -9.28 -11.04
C LEU A 122 13.47 -9.62 -9.55
N VAL A 123 12.82 -10.74 -9.27
CA VAL A 123 12.58 -11.24 -7.90
C VAL A 123 13.00 -12.71 -7.80
N THR A 124 13.29 -13.13 -6.58
CA THR A 124 13.73 -14.51 -6.29
C THR A 124 12.51 -15.45 -6.22
N LYS A 125 12.72 -16.73 -6.56
CA LYS A 125 11.74 -17.77 -6.28
C LYS A 125 11.66 -17.99 -4.78
N ILE A 126 10.44 -18.27 -4.29
CA ILE A 126 10.24 -18.66 -2.89
C ILE A 126 10.70 -20.10 -2.69
N ASP A 127 11.56 -20.32 -1.71
CA ASP A 127 11.94 -21.66 -1.29
C ASP A 127 10.90 -22.20 -0.30
N TYR A 128 10.02 -23.06 -0.79
CA TYR A 128 8.97 -23.67 0.02
C TYR A 128 9.47 -24.86 0.89
N ASN A 129 10.76 -25.13 0.92
CA ASN A 129 11.36 -25.94 1.97
C ASN A 129 11.61 -25.12 3.25
N ILE A 130 11.71 -23.79 3.10
CA ILE A 130 11.88 -22.82 4.21
C ILE A 130 10.55 -22.18 4.58
N VAL A 131 9.85 -21.60 3.59
CA VAL A 131 8.52 -21.00 3.76
C VAL A 131 7.47 -22.09 3.62
N LYS A 132 6.78 -22.42 4.69
CA LYS A 132 5.72 -23.43 4.64
C LYS A 132 4.51 -22.93 3.88
N LYS A 133 4.00 -23.72 2.94
CA LYS A 133 2.83 -23.35 2.12
C LYS A 133 1.56 -23.18 2.95
N GLU A 134 1.43 -23.97 3.99
CA GLU A 134 0.32 -23.91 4.95
C GLU A 134 0.24 -22.61 5.73
N ASP A 135 1.36 -21.88 5.85
CA ASP A 135 1.41 -20.57 6.52
C ASP A 135 1.01 -19.42 5.58
N THR A 136 0.76 -19.70 4.28
CA THR A 136 0.30 -18.66 3.34
C THR A 136 -1.21 -18.47 3.41
N LEU A 137 -1.68 -17.24 3.34
CA LEU A 137 -3.09 -16.86 3.42
C LEU A 137 -3.53 -16.04 2.19
N PRO A 138 -4.71 -16.33 1.63
CA PRO A 138 -5.52 -17.55 1.79
C PRO A 138 -4.84 -18.76 1.16
N VAL A 139 -5.32 -19.95 1.50
CA VAL A 139 -4.80 -21.19 0.94
C VAL A 139 -4.79 -21.13 -0.59
N GLY A 140 -3.64 -21.46 -1.20
CA GLY A 140 -3.43 -21.39 -2.64
C GLY A 140 -2.64 -20.15 -3.13
N PHE A 141 -2.31 -19.22 -2.25
CA PHE A 141 -1.46 -18.05 -2.60
C PHE A 141 0.01 -18.25 -2.22
N ALA A 142 0.48 -19.48 -2.26
CA ALA A 142 1.90 -19.84 -2.32
C ALA A 142 2.35 -19.79 -3.79
N LEU A 143 2.81 -18.64 -4.26
CA LEU A 143 3.19 -18.42 -5.65
C LEU A 143 4.68 -18.73 -5.85
N GLU A 144 5.09 -19.01 -7.09
CA GLU A 144 6.49 -19.29 -7.42
C GLU A 144 7.43 -18.14 -7.01
N TYR A 145 6.99 -16.89 -7.16
CA TYR A 145 7.79 -15.67 -6.94
C TYR A 145 7.26 -14.80 -5.80
N GLY A 146 6.48 -15.34 -4.91
CA GLY A 146 5.97 -14.61 -3.77
C GLY A 146 5.04 -15.44 -2.91
N ALA A 147 4.90 -15.06 -1.66
CA ALA A 147 4.02 -15.71 -0.70
C ALA A 147 3.05 -14.72 -0.07
N ALA A 148 1.83 -15.14 0.24
CA ALA A 148 0.81 -14.32 0.85
C ALA A 148 0.76 -14.51 2.39
N PRO A 149 1.37 -13.62 3.17
CA PRO A 149 1.26 -13.68 4.63
C PRO A 149 -0.05 -13.06 5.14
N TYR A 150 -0.79 -12.35 4.29
CA TYR A 150 -2.04 -11.70 4.65
C TYR A 150 -2.98 -11.57 3.45
N SER A 151 -4.23 -11.23 3.72
CA SER A 151 -5.22 -10.88 2.71
C SER A 151 -5.95 -9.59 3.05
N PHE A 152 -6.49 -8.94 2.05
CA PHE A 152 -7.32 -7.75 2.19
C PHE A 152 -8.48 -7.80 1.19
N SER A 153 -9.49 -6.95 1.38
CA SER A 153 -10.60 -6.85 0.43
C SER A 153 -10.75 -5.43 -0.08
N SER A 154 -11.11 -5.29 -1.34
CA SER A 154 -11.72 -4.07 -1.84
C SER A 154 -13.21 -4.12 -1.57
N VAL A 155 -13.74 -3.08 -0.94
CA VAL A 155 -15.12 -2.96 -0.52
C VAL A 155 -15.75 -1.67 -1.02
N LEU A 156 -17.07 -1.62 -1.05
CA LEU A 156 -17.83 -0.42 -1.29
C LEU A 156 -17.94 0.35 0.05
N CYS A 157 -17.35 1.54 0.12
CA CYS A 157 -17.46 2.47 1.25
C CYS A 157 -18.30 3.68 0.84
N TYR A 158 -19.10 4.23 1.76
CA TYR A 158 -19.97 5.36 1.46
C TYR A 158 -20.23 6.24 2.68
N ASP A 159 -20.60 7.51 2.44
CA ASP A 159 -21.06 8.46 3.44
C ASP A 159 -22.57 8.26 3.68
N SER A 160 -22.96 7.65 4.80
CA SER A 160 -24.35 7.37 5.13
C SER A 160 -25.22 8.63 5.30
N ALA A 161 -24.61 9.78 5.63
CA ALA A 161 -25.33 11.05 5.71
C ALA A 161 -25.83 11.54 4.34
N LYS A 162 -25.27 11.06 3.24
CA LYS A 162 -25.72 11.35 1.88
C LYS A 162 -26.88 10.45 1.43
N PHE A 163 -27.13 9.34 2.13
CA PHE A 163 -28.14 8.36 1.77
C PHE A 163 -29.01 7.98 2.98
N PRO A 164 -29.82 8.93 3.51
CA PRO A 164 -30.59 8.72 4.74
C PRO A 164 -31.67 7.66 4.63
N GLN A 165 -32.15 7.36 3.41
CA GLN A 165 -33.16 6.34 3.15
C GLN A 165 -32.57 4.93 2.90
N GLY A 166 -31.25 4.77 3.03
CA GLY A 166 -30.52 3.52 2.81
C GLY A 166 -29.36 3.70 1.85
N GLY A 167 -28.22 3.12 2.21
CA GLY A 167 -27.00 3.19 1.41
C GLY A 167 -26.95 2.13 0.31
N PRO A 168 -25.94 2.21 -0.59
CA PRO A 168 -25.70 1.19 -1.60
C PRO A 168 -25.34 -0.14 -0.94
N THR A 169 -25.71 -1.26 -1.57
CA THR A 169 -25.49 -2.62 -1.06
C THR A 169 -24.73 -3.52 -2.03
N SER A 170 -24.48 -3.05 -3.24
CA SER A 170 -23.87 -3.84 -4.31
C SER A 170 -23.04 -2.97 -5.26
N TRP A 171 -22.23 -3.60 -6.09
CA TRP A 171 -21.54 -2.87 -7.17
C TRP A 171 -22.52 -2.34 -8.22
N ALA A 172 -23.68 -2.97 -8.42
CA ALA A 172 -24.71 -2.40 -9.29
C ALA A 172 -25.20 -1.05 -8.76
N ASP A 173 -25.43 -0.91 -7.46
CA ASP A 173 -25.76 0.37 -6.82
C ASP A 173 -24.65 1.40 -6.97
N PHE A 174 -23.38 0.97 -6.90
CA PHE A 174 -22.24 1.86 -7.09
C PHE A 174 -22.25 2.52 -8.49
N TYR A 175 -22.70 1.82 -9.52
CA TYR A 175 -22.77 2.34 -10.88
C TYR A 175 -24.08 3.06 -11.19
N ASP A 176 -25.09 2.97 -10.32
CA ASP A 176 -26.37 3.66 -10.52
C ASP A 176 -26.32 5.11 -9.99
N LEU A 177 -25.99 6.05 -10.88
CA LEU A 177 -25.94 7.49 -10.55
C LEU A 177 -27.31 8.11 -10.34
N ARG A 178 -28.40 7.46 -10.77
CA ARG A 178 -29.77 7.96 -10.58
C ARG A 178 -30.28 7.63 -9.19
N LYS A 179 -30.12 6.37 -8.79
CA LYS A 179 -30.51 5.91 -7.44
C LYS A 179 -29.60 6.49 -6.34
N PHE A 180 -28.32 6.58 -6.61
CA PHE A 180 -27.30 7.07 -5.69
C PHE A 180 -26.49 8.20 -6.35
N PRO A 181 -26.97 9.46 -6.35
CA PRO A 181 -26.27 10.57 -6.97
C PRO A 181 -24.98 10.94 -6.25
N GLY A 182 -24.02 11.53 -6.98
CA GLY A 182 -22.76 12.07 -6.43
C GLY A 182 -21.50 11.43 -7.03
N THR A 183 -20.35 11.96 -6.62
CA THR A 183 -19.05 11.56 -7.14
C THR A 183 -18.64 10.18 -6.61
N ARG A 184 -18.12 9.34 -7.49
CA ARG A 184 -17.55 8.03 -7.19
C ARG A 184 -16.04 8.12 -6.98
N LEU A 185 -15.51 7.23 -6.18
CA LEU A 185 -14.08 7.03 -6.00
C LEU A 185 -13.69 5.63 -6.46
N MET A 186 -12.72 5.52 -7.36
CA MET A 186 -12.22 4.23 -7.88
C MET A 186 -10.71 4.17 -7.82
N ARG A 187 -10.16 2.97 -7.73
CA ARG A 187 -8.72 2.77 -7.86
C ARG A 187 -8.26 3.01 -9.31
N ARG A 188 -7.09 3.64 -9.47
CA ARG A 188 -6.51 3.96 -10.79
C ARG A 188 -5.75 2.76 -11.38
N ASP A 189 -6.28 1.57 -11.26
CA ASP A 189 -5.77 0.37 -11.94
C ASP A 189 -6.89 -0.65 -12.18
N ALA A 190 -6.57 -1.74 -12.85
CA ALA A 190 -7.54 -2.77 -13.20
C ALA A 190 -7.95 -3.64 -12.00
N LEU A 191 -7.10 -3.72 -10.97
CA LEU A 191 -7.24 -4.67 -9.87
C LEU A 191 -8.46 -4.31 -9.00
N ALA A 192 -9.37 -5.24 -8.82
CA ALA A 192 -10.68 -5.10 -8.19
C ALA A 192 -11.65 -4.13 -8.91
N THR A 193 -11.16 -3.23 -9.75
CA THR A 193 -11.99 -2.29 -10.50
C THR A 193 -12.80 -2.98 -11.59
N LEU A 194 -12.16 -3.89 -12.34
CA LEU A 194 -12.85 -4.65 -13.38
C LEU A 194 -13.72 -5.77 -12.79
N ASP A 195 -13.32 -6.34 -11.67
CA ASP A 195 -14.12 -7.30 -10.91
C ASP A 195 -15.44 -6.68 -10.45
N ALA A 196 -15.38 -5.50 -9.85
CA ALA A 196 -16.54 -4.71 -9.44
C ALA A 196 -17.45 -4.38 -10.63
N ALA A 197 -16.85 -3.98 -11.76
CA ALA A 197 -17.60 -3.69 -12.98
C ALA A 197 -18.31 -4.93 -13.53
N GLN A 198 -17.67 -6.11 -13.50
CA GLN A 198 -18.29 -7.35 -13.96
C GLN A 198 -19.48 -7.78 -13.08
N MET A 199 -19.35 -7.64 -11.76
CA MET A 199 -20.46 -7.85 -10.84
C MET A 199 -21.60 -6.84 -11.05
N ALA A 200 -21.28 -5.59 -11.34
CA ALA A 200 -22.27 -4.57 -11.69
C ALA A 200 -23.01 -4.85 -13.02
N LEU A 201 -22.42 -5.63 -13.91
CA LEU A 201 -23.06 -6.15 -15.13
C LEU A 201 -23.96 -7.38 -14.85
N GLY A 202 -24.12 -7.78 -13.57
CA GLY A 202 -24.98 -8.89 -13.16
C GLY A 202 -24.28 -10.24 -13.13
N LYS A 203 -22.94 -10.30 -13.24
CA LYS A 203 -22.22 -11.56 -13.14
C LYS A 203 -22.17 -12.03 -11.69
N ASP A 204 -22.50 -13.30 -11.46
CA ASP A 204 -22.43 -13.92 -10.14
C ASP A 204 -20.97 -13.98 -9.66
N PRO A 205 -20.66 -13.55 -8.42
CA PRO A 205 -19.33 -13.71 -7.82
C PRO A 205 -18.76 -15.13 -7.88
N ALA A 206 -19.59 -16.16 -7.77
CA ALA A 206 -19.16 -17.56 -7.86
C ALA A 206 -18.63 -17.95 -9.24
N ASN A 207 -19.02 -17.24 -10.29
CA ASN A 207 -18.67 -17.48 -11.69
C ASN A 207 -18.09 -16.22 -12.35
N LEU A 208 -17.33 -15.41 -11.59
CA LEU A 208 -16.89 -14.11 -12.03
C LEU A 208 -15.90 -14.17 -13.19
N TYR A 209 -15.05 -15.17 -13.22
CA TYR A 209 -13.95 -15.28 -14.19
C TYR A 209 -14.26 -16.27 -15.33
N PRO A 210 -13.69 -16.04 -16.53
CA PRO A 210 -12.85 -14.91 -16.91
C PRO A 210 -13.64 -13.60 -17.02
N LEU A 211 -12.93 -12.46 -16.79
CA LEU A 211 -13.54 -11.15 -16.95
C LEU A 211 -13.73 -10.80 -18.43
N ASP A 212 -14.89 -10.25 -18.79
CA ASP A 212 -15.07 -9.54 -20.07
C ASP A 212 -14.50 -8.12 -19.94
N ILE A 213 -13.21 -8.00 -20.27
CA ILE A 213 -12.46 -6.75 -20.14
C ILE A 213 -13.12 -5.60 -20.92
N ARG A 214 -13.66 -5.89 -22.12
CA ARG A 214 -14.31 -4.87 -22.96
C ARG A 214 -15.59 -4.35 -22.31
N ALA A 215 -16.46 -5.23 -21.85
CA ALA A 215 -17.69 -4.88 -21.17
C ALA A 215 -17.42 -4.16 -19.84
N CYS A 216 -16.45 -4.65 -19.05
CA CYS A 216 -16.05 -4.00 -17.79
C CYS A 216 -15.52 -2.57 -18.02
N LEU A 217 -14.67 -2.36 -19.02
CA LEU A 217 -14.18 -1.02 -19.37
C LEU A 217 -15.29 -0.10 -19.89
N ALA A 218 -16.26 -0.63 -20.64
CA ALA A 218 -17.44 0.12 -21.05
C ALA A 218 -18.24 0.57 -19.82
N LYS A 219 -18.46 -0.34 -18.85
CA LYS A 219 -19.17 -0.05 -17.60
C LYS A 219 -18.47 1.05 -16.79
N VAL A 220 -17.15 1.00 -16.63
CA VAL A 220 -16.37 2.06 -15.97
C VAL A 220 -16.52 3.41 -16.71
N ARG A 221 -16.54 3.40 -18.04
CA ARG A 221 -16.70 4.64 -18.83
C ARG A 221 -18.05 5.31 -18.63
N GLU A 222 -19.12 4.57 -18.32
CA GLU A 222 -20.46 5.14 -18.07
C GLU A 222 -20.44 6.20 -16.97
N ILE A 223 -19.65 5.99 -15.93
CA ILE A 223 -19.59 6.88 -14.76
C ILE A 223 -18.31 7.74 -14.71
N ARG A 224 -17.43 7.68 -15.72
CA ARG A 224 -16.12 8.33 -15.68
C ARG A 224 -16.17 9.82 -15.35
N ARG A 225 -17.19 10.54 -15.86
CA ARG A 225 -17.35 11.99 -15.62
C ARG A 225 -17.68 12.32 -14.17
N ASN A 226 -18.24 11.34 -13.45
CA ASN A 226 -18.61 11.42 -12.03
C ASN A 226 -17.63 10.63 -11.14
N THR A 227 -16.40 10.38 -11.60
CA THR A 227 -15.45 9.54 -10.88
C THR A 227 -14.12 10.25 -10.70
N VAL A 228 -13.62 10.25 -9.47
CA VAL A 228 -12.23 10.57 -9.11
C VAL A 228 -11.48 9.27 -8.88
N PHE A 229 -10.16 9.30 -9.11
CA PHE A 229 -9.33 8.09 -9.06
C PHE A 229 -8.22 8.25 -8.02
N TRP A 230 -8.07 7.26 -7.16
CA TRP A 230 -7.01 7.21 -6.17
C TRP A 230 -5.88 6.26 -6.56
N THR A 231 -4.69 6.52 -6.04
CA THR A 231 -3.47 5.74 -6.27
C THR A 231 -2.87 5.20 -4.98
N SER A 232 -3.16 5.82 -3.84
CA SER A 232 -2.71 5.38 -2.51
C SER A 232 -3.88 5.23 -1.53
N GLY A 233 -3.70 4.35 -0.53
CA GLY A 233 -4.72 4.15 0.50
C GLY A 233 -5.06 5.44 1.26
N SER A 234 -4.08 6.27 1.57
CA SER A 234 -4.27 7.55 2.26
C SER A 234 -5.10 8.54 1.41
N GLU A 235 -4.83 8.57 0.10
CA GLU A 235 -5.60 9.38 -0.85
C GLU A 235 -7.07 8.90 -0.90
N SER A 236 -7.32 7.59 -0.88
CA SER A 236 -8.68 7.05 -0.86
C SER A 236 -9.47 7.45 0.40
N GLU A 237 -8.82 7.47 1.56
CA GLU A 237 -9.43 7.98 2.79
C GLU A 237 -9.76 9.46 2.68
N GLN A 238 -8.83 10.25 2.16
CA GLN A 238 -8.98 11.71 2.06
C GLN A 238 -10.17 12.10 1.19
N PHE A 239 -10.32 11.52 0.01
CA PHE A 239 -11.45 11.80 -0.89
C PHE A 239 -12.83 11.52 -0.26
N ILE A 240 -12.94 10.46 0.53
CA ILE A 240 -14.20 10.15 1.25
C ILE A 240 -14.37 11.09 2.45
N ARG A 241 -13.30 11.33 3.24
CA ARG A 241 -13.35 12.17 4.44
C ARG A 241 -13.74 13.61 4.14
N THR A 242 -13.22 14.18 3.05
CA THR A 242 -13.52 15.56 2.62
C THR A 242 -14.86 15.68 1.90
N GLY A 243 -15.51 14.56 1.54
CA GLY A 243 -16.77 14.59 0.79
C GLY A 243 -16.58 14.88 -0.71
N GLU A 244 -15.35 14.84 -1.22
CA GLU A 244 -15.08 14.94 -2.65
C GLU A 244 -15.66 13.73 -3.42
N ALA A 245 -15.71 12.57 -2.77
CA ALA A 245 -16.50 11.42 -3.21
C ALA A 245 -17.49 10.99 -2.14
N VAL A 246 -18.72 10.66 -2.55
CA VAL A 246 -19.79 10.21 -1.64
C VAL A 246 -19.77 8.71 -1.40
N MET A 247 -19.15 7.96 -2.29
CA MET A 247 -18.90 6.53 -2.16
C MET A 247 -17.70 6.09 -2.99
N GLY A 248 -17.05 5.01 -2.58
CA GLY A 248 -15.83 4.55 -3.22
C GLY A 248 -15.56 3.08 -3.12
N GLN A 249 -14.86 2.56 -4.13
CA GLN A 249 -14.14 1.31 -4.06
C GLN A 249 -12.81 1.58 -3.36
N ILE A 250 -12.67 1.11 -2.12
CA ILE A 250 -11.46 1.30 -1.31
C ILE A 250 -11.08 0.01 -0.58
N TRP A 251 -9.89 -0.06 -0.03
CA TRP A 251 -9.49 -1.19 0.81
C TRP A 251 -10.26 -1.20 2.13
N HIS A 252 -10.74 -2.37 2.56
CA HIS A 252 -11.52 -2.52 3.79
C HIS A 252 -10.80 -1.96 5.02
N THR A 253 -9.47 -2.04 5.08
CA THR A 253 -8.67 -1.48 6.18
C THR A 253 -8.83 0.04 6.27
N ARG A 254 -8.91 0.72 5.12
CA ARG A 254 -9.14 2.18 5.03
C ARG A 254 -10.59 2.54 5.34
N ALA A 255 -11.53 1.73 4.84
CA ALA A 255 -12.95 1.87 5.17
C ALA A 255 -13.20 1.75 6.68
N LYS A 256 -12.50 0.81 7.34
CA LYS A 256 -12.62 0.62 8.79
C LYS A 256 -12.07 1.80 9.59
N VAL A 257 -10.96 2.39 9.18
CA VAL A 257 -10.42 3.62 9.78
C VAL A 257 -11.44 4.76 9.66
N LEU A 258 -12.00 5.00 8.47
CA LEU A 258 -13.03 6.01 8.23
C LEU A 258 -14.28 5.79 9.10
N GLU A 259 -14.75 4.54 9.22
CA GLU A 259 -15.89 4.19 10.06
C GLU A 259 -15.63 4.53 11.53
N GLN A 260 -14.46 4.16 12.06
CA GLN A 260 -14.08 4.41 13.44
C GLN A 260 -13.93 5.90 13.75
N GLU A 261 -13.19 6.63 12.91
CA GLU A 261 -12.95 8.06 13.10
C GLU A 261 -14.21 8.92 12.97
N SER A 262 -15.21 8.45 12.22
CA SER A 262 -16.46 9.17 11.98
C SER A 262 -17.63 8.74 12.86
N ASN A 263 -17.39 7.89 13.87
CA ASN A 263 -18.44 7.28 14.69
C ASN A 263 -19.54 6.60 13.86
N GLY A 264 -19.15 5.91 12.78
CA GLY A 264 -20.04 5.13 11.93
C GLY A 264 -20.80 5.94 10.86
N ARG A 265 -20.44 7.22 10.63
CA ARG A 265 -20.97 7.99 9.49
C ARG A 265 -20.53 7.37 8.17
N PHE A 266 -19.26 7.09 8.00
CA PHE A 266 -18.78 6.32 6.86
C PHE A 266 -19.02 4.85 7.13
N LYS A 267 -19.64 4.17 6.17
CA LYS A 267 -19.99 2.73 6.27
C LYS A 267 -19.37 1.98 5.11
N HIS A 268 -19.17 0.69 5.28
CA HIS A 268 -18.71 -0.17 4.20
C HIS A 268 -19.57 -1.43 4.11
N VAL A 269 -19.59 -2.03 2.92
CA VAL A 269 -20.41 -3.18 2.57
C VAL A 269 -19.52 -4.36 2.24
N TRP A 270 -19.72 -5.47 2.95
CA TRP A 270 -19.01 -6.72 2.67
C TRP A 270 -19.60 -7.54 1.53
N ASN A 271 -20.89 -7.30 1.21
CA ASN A 271 -21.50 -7.97 0.06
C ASN A 271 -20.71 -7.66 -1.22
N GLN A 272 -20.35 -8.71 -1.96
CA GLN A 272 -19.50 -8.63 -3.15
C GLN A 272 -18.09 -8.04 -2.87
N GLY A 273 -17.60 -8.15 -1.64
CA GLY A 273 -16.23 -7.79 -1.30
C GLY A 273 -15.22 -8.62 -2.10
N ILE A 274 -14.20 -7.96 -2.67
CA ILE A 274 -13.22 -8.59 -3.55
C ILE A 274 -11.97 -8.90 -2.73
N LEU A 275 -11.83 -10.18 -2.35
CA LEU A 275 -10.69 -10.66 -1.58
C LEU A 275 -9.43 -10.68 -2.46
N GLN A 276 -8.34 -10.18 -1.92
CA GLN A 276 -7.04 -10.08 -2.58
C GLN A 276 -5.93 -10.54 -1.64
N PRO A 277 -4.95 -11.31 -2.13
CA PRO A 277 -3.75 -11.62 -1.35
C PRO A 277 -2.81 -10.42 -1.36
N GLY A 278 -2.24 -10.10 -0.21
CA GLY A 278 -1.02 -9.30 -0.13
C GLY A 278 0.17 -10.23 -0.32
N ILE A 279 0.95 -10.01 -1.36
CA ILE A 279 2.06 -10.88 -1.74
C ILE A 279 3.37 -10.22 -1.35
N PHE A 280 4.21 -10.91 -0.59
CA PHE A 280 5.59 -10.49 -0.40
C PHE A 280 6.48 -11.10 -1.47
N VAL A 281 7.33 -10.25 -2.06
CA VAL A 281 8.37 -10.62 -3.01
C VAL A 281 9.74 -10.17 -2.48
N SER A 282 10.80 -10.90 -2.83
CA SER A 282 12.17 -10.50 -2.54
C SER A 282 12.86 -10.08 -3.84
N PRO A 283 13.22 -8.79 -4.01
CA PRO A 283 13.99 -8.33 -5.16
C PRO A 283 15.35 -9.02 -5.24
N ARG A 284 15.86 -9.27 -6.45
CA ARG A 284 17.17 -9.91 -6.63
C ARG A 284 18.32 -8.97 -6.36
N GLY A 285 19.44 -9.53 -5.92
CA GLY A 285 20.71 -8.80 -5.77
C GLY A 285 20.86 -8.08 -4.43
N ASN A 286 20.07 -8.51 -3.45
CA ASN A 286 20.24 -8.08 -2.07
C ASN A 286 20.85 -9.21 -1.23
#